data_4b90ae99f3baf4c4969d4906c068bf33
#
_entry.id   4b90ae99f3baf4c4969d4906c068bf33
#
_cell.length_a   1.000
_cell.length_b   1.000
_cell.length_c   1.000
_cell.angle_alpha   90.00
_cell.angle_beta   90.00
_cell.angle_gamma   90.00
#
_symmetry.space_group_name_H-M   'P 1'
#
loop_
_entity.id
_entity.type
_entity.pdbx_description
1 polymer ?
#
loop_
_entity_poly.entity_id
_entity_poly.type
_entity_poly.pdbx_seq_one_letter_code
_entity_poly.pdbx_strand_id
1 'polypeptide(L)' 'MPISSHLDGEQFDPETQRIIGLAFELTRAALRMSNQDDIAPEIIAKKVIELAKGGERDPERICDYALVNLRFRPHI' A
#
# COMPACT_ATOMS: atom_id res chain seq x y z
N MET A 1 3.32 4.71 11.86
CA MET A 1 4.35 3.70 11.60
C MET A 1 4.88 3.86 10.19
N PRO A 2 6.16 4.08 10.01
CA PRO A 2 6.70 4.26 8.66
C PRO A 2 6.69 2.96 7.88
N ILE A 3 6.35 3.06 6.59
CA ILE A 3 6.30 1.86 5.75
C ILE A 3 7.68 1.21 5.61
N SER A 4 8.75 1.98 5.81
CA SER A 4 10.11 1.44 5.68
C SER A 4 10.36 0.27 6.62
N SER A 5 9.65 0.19 7.74
CA SER A 5 9.81 -0.93 8.66
C SER A 5 9.27 -2.24 8.07
N HIS A 6 8.44 -2.17 7.02
CA HIS A 6 7.88 -3.33 6.36
C HIS A 6 8.68 -3.75 5.13
N LEU A 7 9.75 -3.02 4.82
CA LEU A 7 10.60 -3.30 3.67
C LEU A 7 11.80 -4.16 4.02
N ASP A 8 11.92 -4.59 5.26
CA ASP A 8 13.04 -5.43 5.70
C ASP A 8 13.05 -6.72 4.90
N GLY A 9 14.20 -7.01 4.29
CA GLY A 9 14.35 -8.19 3.47
C GLY A 9 13.94 -8.01 2.02
N GLU A 10 13.32 -6.89 1.68
CA GLU A 10 12.94 -6.59 0.31
C GLU A 10 13.97 -5.67 -0.30
N GLN A 11 14.34 -5.94 -1.54
CA GLN A 11 15.37 -5.16 -2.22
C GLN A 11 14.74 -4.26 -3.27
N PHE A 12 14.34 -3.08 -2.83
CA PHE A 12 13.84 -2.04 -3.72
C PHE A 12 14.87 -0.91 -3.80
N ASP A 13 15.04 -0.35 -4.98
CA ASP A 13 15.89 0.82 -5.14
C ASP A 13 15.24 2.03 -4.47
N PRO A 14 16.02 3.11 -4.20
CA PRO A 14 15.47 4.28 -3.50
C PRO A 14 14.26 4.91 -4.17
N GLU A 15 14.24 4.92 -5.50
CA GLU A 15 13.10 5.47 -6.24
C GLU A 15 11.85 4.65 -5.99
N THR A 16 11.97 3.33 -6.04
CA THR A 16 10.84 2.45 -5.78
C THR A 16 10.36 2.57 -4.34
N GLN A 17 11.30 2.71 -3.39
CA GLN A 17 10.93 2.90 -1.99
C GLN A 17 10.11 4.17 -1.81
N ARG A 18 10.46 5.23 -2.52
CA ARG A 18 9.71 6.49 -2.46
C ARG A 18 8.31 6.31 -3.02
N ILE A 19 8.18 5.58 -4.13
CA ILE A 19 6.89 5.29 -4.74
C ILE A 19 6.02 4.48 -3.79
N ILE A 20 6.60 3.47 -3.15
CA ILE A 20 5.88 2.63 -2.19
C ILE A 20 5.38 3.48 -1.02
N GLY A 21 6.25 4.34 -0.48
CA GLY A 21 5.87 5.21 0.62
C GLY A 21 4.74 6.15 0.26
N LEU A 22 4.81 6.74 -0.93
CA LEU A 22 3.77 7.64 -1.40
C LEU A 22 2.45 6.90 -1.61
N ALA A 23 2.50 5.73 -2.23
CA ALA A 23 1.31 4.92 -2.44
C ALA A 23 0.67 4.51 -1.11
N PHE A 24 1.49 4.17 -0.12
CA PHE A 24 1.02 3.83 1.21
C PHE A 24 0.24 5.00 1.84
N GLU A 25 0.80 6.20 1.77
CA GLU A 25 0.14 7.38 2.33
C GLU A 25 -1.15 7.71 1.58
N LEU A 26 -1.14 7.60 0.25
CA LEU A 26 -2.34 7.83 -0.54
C LEU A 26 -3.44 6.85 -0.17
N THR A 27 -3.08 5.57 0.00
CA THR A 27 -4.04 4.54 0.34
C THR A 27 -4.63 4.78 1.72
N ARG A 28 -3.80 5.14 2.68
CA ARG A 28 -4.27 5.43 4.03
C ARG A 28 -5.23 6.61 4.05
N ALA A 29 -4.89 7.67 3.32
CA ALA A 29 -5.73 8.85 3.25
C ALA A 29 -7.09 8.52 2.63
N ALA A 30 -7.09 7.72 1.56
CA ALA A 30 -8.32 7.33 0.89
C ALA A 30 -9.22 6.48 1.79
N LEU A 31 -8.62 5.56 2.53
CA LEU A 31 -9.38 4.70 3.46
C LEU A 31 -9.98 5.52 4.59
N ARG A 32 -9.24 6.51 5.09
CA ARG A 32 -9.75 7.38 6.15
C ARG A 32 -10.95 8.18 5.65
N MET A 33 -10.87 8.67 4.42
CA MET A 33 -11.96 9.45 3.83
C MET A 33 -13.20 8.59 3.60
N SER A 34 -13.02 7.29 3.46
CA SER A 34 -14.12 6.34 3.24
C SER A 34 -14.60 5.67 4.53
N ASN A 35 -14.14 6.16 5.69
CA ASN A 35 -14.46 5.57 6.99
C ASN A 35 -14.02 4.11 7.11
N GLN A 36 -12.90 3.77 6.48
CA GLN A 36 -12.32 2.43 6.52
C GLN A 36 -10.95 2.46 7.17
N ASP A 37 -10.76 3.36 8.13
CA ASP A 37 -9.49 3.52 8.82
C ASP A 37 -9.24 2.43 9.87
N ASP A 38 -10.17 1.48 9.99
CA ASP A 38 -9.99 0.31 10.86
C ASP A 38 -9.05 -0.74 10.27
N ILE A 39 -8.67 -0.57 9.00
CA ILE A 39 -7.74 -1.50 8.36
C ILE A 39 -6.34 -1.26 8.92
N ALA A 40 -5.71 -2.32 9.41
CA ALA A 40 -4.39 -2.21 10.02
C ALA A 40 -3.35 -1.71 9.02
N PRO A 41 -2.44 -0.81 9.44
CA PRO A 41 -1.40 -0.31 8.53
C PRO A 41 -0.54 -1.41 7.93
N GLU A 42 -0.32 -2.50 8.66
CA GLU A 42 0.46 -3.63 8.16
C GLU A 42 -0.18 -4.27 6.94
N ILE A 43 -1.51 -4.35 6.92
CA ILE A 43 -2.24 -4.93 5.81
C ILE A 43 -2.10 -4.02 4.58
N ILE A 44 -2.22 -2.72 4.79
CA ILE A 44 -2.07 -1.74 3.71
C ILE A 44 -0.66 -1.82 3.12
N ALA A 45 0.35 -1.81 3.99
CA ALA A 45 1.74 -1.87 3.55
C ALA A 45 2.04 -3.13 2.77
N LYS A 46 1.54 -4.26 3.24
CA LYS A 46 1.75 -5.54 2.58
C LYS A 46 1.18 -5.53 1.17
N LYS A 47 -0.03 -4.99 1.02
CA LYS A 47 -0.67 -4.94 -0.29
C LYS A 47 0.08 -4.01 -1.26
N VAL A 48 0.50 -2.84 -0.77
CA VAL A 48 1.26 -1.90 -1.58
C VAL A 48 2.58 -2.52 -2.04
N ILE A 49 3.27 -3.20 -1.13
CA ILE A 49 4.53 -3.86 -1.45
C ILE A 49 4.33 -4.96 -2.48
N GLU A 50 3.27 -5.75 -2.35
CA GLU A 50 2.96 -6.80 -3.32
C GLU A 50 2.79 -6.23 -4.72
N LEU A 51 2.08 -5.11 -4.84
CA LEU A 51 1.85 -4.49 -6.14
C LEU A 51 3.14 -3.95 -6.74
N ALA A 52 4.02 -3.39 -5.90
CA ALA A 52 5.32 -2.92 -6.36
C ALA A 52 6.20 -4.08 -6.82
N LYS A 53 6.14 -5.21 -6.12
CA LYS A 53 6.88 -6.40 -6.52
C LYS A 53 6.40 -6.93 -7.87
N GLY A 54 5.13 -6.73 -8.17
CA GLY A 54 4.57 -7.12 -9.45
C GLY A 54 4.96 -6.20 -10.60
N GLY A 55 5.67 -5.12 -10.33
CA GLY A 55 6.18 -4.23 -11.36
C GLY A 55 5.48 -2.89 -11.46
N GLU A 56 4.42 -2.66 -10.71
CA GLU A 56 3.72 -1.38 -10.75
C GLU A 56 4.58 -0.29 -10.12
N ARG A 57 4.69 0.86 -10.78
CA ARG A 57 5.55 1.94 -10.32
C ARG A 57 4.81 3.28 -10.21
N ASP A 58 3.54 3.33 -10.60
CA ASP A 58 2.74 4.54 -10.48
C ASP A 58 2.06 4.51 -9.10
N PRO A 59 2.38 5.45 -8.20
CA PRO A 59 1.80 5.43 -6.86
C PRO A 59 0.28 5.56 -6.86
N GLU A 60 -0.29 6.28 -7.81
CA GLU A 60 -1.75 6.40 -7.90
C GLU A 60 -2.38 5.07 -8.31
N ARG A 61 -1.76 4.35 -9.24
CA ARG A 61 -2.25 3.04 -9.64
C ARG A 61 -2.12 2.03 -8.52
N ILE A 62 -1.00 2.07 -7.81
CA ILE A 62 -0.81 1.19 -6.66
C ILE A 62 -1.91 1.45 -5.63
N CYS A 63 -2.21 2.73 -5.38
CA CYS A 63 -3.27 3.12 -4.48
C CYS A 63 -4.62 2.56 -4.94
N ASP A 64 -4.94 2.74 -6.22
CA ASP A 64 -6.21 2.27 -6.77
C ASP A 64 -6.36 0.75 -6.64
N TYR A 65 -5.33 0.01 -7.01
CA TYR A 65 -5.37 -1.45 -6.91
C TYR A 65 -5.45 -1.90 -5.46
N ALA A 66 -4.71 -1.23 -4.57
CA ALA A 66 -4.75 -1.57 -3.16
C ALA A 66 -6.15 -1.33 -2.58
N LEU A 67 -6.78 -0.21 -2.95
CA LEU A 67 -8.12 0.09 -2.48
C LEU A 67 -9.12 -0.95 -2.94
N VAL A 68 -9.06 -1.34 -4.21
CA VAL A 68 -9.95 -2.37 -4.73
C VAL A 68 -9.77 -3.69 -3.97
N ASN A 69 -8.51 -4.09 -3.75
CA ASN A 69 -8.23 -5.33 -3.04
C ASN A 69 -8.68 -5.29 -1.59
N LEU A 70 -8.53 -4.14 -0.93
CA LEU A 70 -8.88 -4.03 0.49
C LEU A 70 -10.39 -3.87 0.69
N ARG A 71 -11.07 -3.22 -0.25
CA ARG A 71 -12.51 -2.98 -0.13
C ARG A 71 -13.35 -4.18 -0.51
N PHE A 72 -12.85 -5.01 -1.40
CA PHE A 72 -13.59 -6.17 -1.90
C PHE A 72 -13.05 -7.49 -1.37
N ARG A 73 -12.25 -7.45 -0.31
CA ARG A 73 -11.76 -8.70 0.23
C ARG A 73 -12.94 -9.46 0.83
N PRO A 74 -12.98 -10.79 0.65
CA PRO A 74 -14.10 -11.59 1.11
C PRO A 74 -14.17 -11.65 2.63
N HIS A 75 -15.37 -11.62 3.15
CA HIS A 75 -15.66 -11.86 4.55
C HIS A 75 -16.07 -13.31 4.70
N ILE A 76 -15.23 -14.07 5.32
CA ILE A 76 -15.52 -15.48 5.53
C ILE A 76 -15.53 -15.79 7.00
#